data_82c86453f7b19aa99b9fa2bd92fd58d7
#
_entry.id   82c86453f7b19aa99b9fa2bd92fd58d7
#
_cell.length_a   1.000
_cell.length_b   1.000
_cell.length_c   1.000
_cell.angle_alpha   90.00
_cell.angle_beta   90.00
_cell.angle_gamma   90.00
#
_symmetry.space_group_name_H-M   'P 1'
#
loop_
_entity.id
_entity.type
_entity.pdbx_description
1 polymer ?
#
loop_
_entity_poly.entity_id
_entity_poly.type
_entity_poly.pdbx_seq_one_letter_code
_entity_poly.pdbx_strand_id
1 'polypeptide(L)'
;MLVSIRNKYRHLPKQVKASLWFLVCAFFEKSISIIATPIFTRIMSASEYGQFNVLYSWLTIVTIIVSLNLCYGVYTQGLIKFSHDRRRYSAALQGLAVVLVLTWTLIYLGFRDFWNNVFSLTTTQMLAMLLMVWTSSVFNFWAGERRVALQYKSLVVVTLLVAIAKPVVGVLLVVYANDKVTARFLGLALVELVGYTGLFFVQMYRGKTFFSRYFWRHALMFNIPLAPHYLSQIVLSSADRIMIANMVNTKSAGIYSLAYSLSQIMILFNVALSQTLSPWIYQKIKDRRVADIAGVAYDALVLIAVVNLLLIAFAPEIVSIFAPRAYAKATWIVPPIAMSVFFIFAFDLFAKFEFYYERTSLIMIASVIGAVLNVALNYWLIPILGYEVAGYTTLICYVMYAVVHYWFMNRICREKLGTLPYDRKILGLITLTFLAVGFLFLGGYHSVVLRYLLILITAVVGFSKRDYLMTIVNQMLRVRKPI
;
A
#
# COMPACT_ATOMS: atom_id res chain seq x y z
N MET A 1 -28.86 -16.43 14.97
CA MET A 1 -27.81 -15.45 14.66
C MET A 1 -27.66 -15.20 13.15
N LEU A 2 -27.45 -16.20 12.31
CA LEU A 2 -27.28 -16.03 10.84
C LEU A 2 -28.49 -15.40 10.13
N VAL A 3 -29.72 -15.76 10.49
CA VAL A 3 -30.97 -15.21 9.93
C VAL A 3 -31.11 -13.71 10.26
N SER A 4 -30.76 -13.31 11.49
CA SER A 4 -30.78 -11.90 11.92
C SER A 4 -29.74 -11.05 11.15
N ILE A 5 -28.53 -11.60 10.91
CA ILE A 5 -27.47 -10.93 10.11
C ILE A 5 -27.93 -10.78 8.65
N ARG A 6 -28.52 -11.82 8.07
CA ARG A 6 -29.03 -11.79 6.68
C ARG A 6 -30.14 -10.75 6.50
N ASN A 7 -31.06 -10.64 7.47
CA ASN A 7 -32.11 -9.63 7.42
C ASN A 7 -31.55 -8.20 7.58
N LYS A 8 -30.65 -7.96 8.54
CA LYS A 8 -29.96 -6.66 8.65
C LYS A 8 -29.22 -6.29 7.37
N TYR A 9 -28.50 -7.25 6.74
CA TYR A 9 -27.80 -7.01 5.49
C TYR A 9 -28.75 -6.62 4.35
N ARG A 10 -29.94 -7.25 4.25
CA ARG A 10 -30.93 -6.94 3.21
C ARG A 10 -31.40 -5.48 3.26
N HIS A 11 -31.54 -4.90 4.44
CA HIS A 11 -32.01 -3.53 4.65
C HIS A 11 -30.91 -2.45 4.58
N LEU A 12 -29.62 -2.83 4.43
CA LEU A 12 -28.54 -1.85 4.27
C LEU A 12 -28.69 -1.06 2.95
N PRO A 13 -28.39 0.25 2.95
CA PRO A 13 -28.30 1.07 1.74
C PRO A 13 -27.28 0.47 0.75
N LYS A 14 -27.52 0.69 -0.55
CA LYS A 14 -26.64 0.16 -1.62
C LYS A 14 -25.19 0.62 -1.48
N GLN A 15 -24.97 1.85 -1.01
CA GLN A 15 -23.66 2.43 -0.74
C GLN A 15 -22.90 1.65 0.33
N VAL A 16 -23.57 1.34 1.44
CA VAL A 16 -22.98 0.57 2.56
C VAL A 16 -22.63 -0.86 2.11
N LYS A 17 -23.54 -1.52 1.37
CA LYS A 17 -23.28 -2.84 0.79
C LYS A 17 -22.05 -2.82 -0.13
N ALA A 18 -21.97 -1.85 -1.02
CA ALA A 18 -20.87 -1.70 -1.95
C ALA A 18 -19.53 -1.48 -1.21
N SER A 19 -19.51 -0.57 -0.23
CA SER A 19 -18.30 -0.29 0.58
C SER A 19 -17.82 -1.52 1.36
N LEU A 20 -18.76 -2.28 1.97
CA LEU A 20 -18.42 -3.54 2.65
C LEU A 20 -17.79 -4.55 1.70
N TRP A 21 -18.37 -4.74 0.52
CA TRP A 21 -17.85 -5.69 -0.46
C TRP A 21 -16.51 -5.24 -1.04
N PHE A 22 -16.28 -3.94 -1.25
CA PHE A 22 -14.97 -3.42 -1.68
C PHE A 22 -13.90 -3.66 -0.62
N LEU A 23 -14.21 -3.45 0.66
CA LEU A 23 -13.30 -3.73 1.77
C LEU A 23 -12.96 -5.22 1.85
N VAL A 24 -13.99 -6.07 1.84
CA VAL A 24 -13.84 -7.54 1.88
C VAL A 24 -13.01 -8.02 0.69
N CYS A 25 -13.28 -7.51 -0.51
CA CYS A 25 -12.53 -7.85 -1.72
C CYS A 25 -11.05 -7.48 -1.61
N ALA A 26 -10.75 -6.24 -1.17
CA ALA A 26 -9.37 -5.79 -0.97
C ALA A 26 -8.63 -6.63 0.09
N PHE A 27 -9.33 -7.02 1.17
CA PHE A 27 -8.77 -7.90 2.18
C PHE A 27 -8.43 -9.29 1.61
N PHE A 28 -9.35 -9.91 0.86
CA PHE A 28 -9.09 -11.21 0.23
C PHE A 28 -7.97 -11.15 -0.81
N GLU A 29 -7.95 -10.12 -1.65
CA GLU A 29 -6.86 -9.92 -2.63
C GLU A 29 -5.49 -9.89 -1.95
N LYS A 30 -5.35 -9.12 -0.87
CA LYS A 30 -4.10 -9.05 -0.10
C LYS A 30 -3.80 -10.36 0.63
N SER A 31 -4.81 -11.03 1.19
CA SER A 31 -4.65 -12.32 1.85
C SER A 31 -4.15 -13.40 0.89
N ILE A 32 -4.68 -13.45 -0.34
CA ILE A 32 -4.21 -14.38 -1.38
C ILE A 32 -2.73 -14.12 -1.70
N SER A 33 -2.32 -12.86 -1.83
CA SER A 33 -0.92 -12.50 -2.07
C SER A 33 -0.01 -12.94 -0.91
N ILE A 34 -0.47 -12.79 0.34
CA ILE A 34 0.27 -13.21 1.53
C ILE A 34 0.40 -14.74 1.57
N ILE A 35 -0.69 -15.47 1.31
CA ILE A 35 -0.71 -16.94 1.29
C ILE A 35 0.18 -17.48 0.15
N ALA A 36 0.30 -16.78 -0.96
CA ALA A 36 1.18 -17.16 -2.05
C ALA A 36 2.67 -17.00 -1.71
N THR A 37 3.03 -16.11 -0.77
CA THR A 37 4.43 -15.85 -0.39
C THR A 37 5.17 -17.12 0.04
N PRO A 38 4.69 -17.95 0.99
CA PRO A 38 5.39 -19.17 1.41
C PRO A 38 5.53 -20.21 0.29
N ILE A 39 4.69 -20.19 -0.70
CA ILE A 39 4.82 -21.07 -1.87
C ILE A 39 6.03 -20.62 -2.70
N PHE A 40 6.06 -19.34 -3.09
CA PHE A 40 7.14 -18.82 -3.92
C PHE A 40 8.50 -18.82 -3.24
N THR A 41 8.58 -18.58 -1.92
CA THR A 41 9.85 -18.66 -1.19
C THR A 41 10.42 -20.08 -1.10
N ARG A 42 9.62 -21.12 -1.34
CA ARG A 42 10.05 -22.53 -1.35
C ARG A 42 10.39 -23.04 -2.75
N ILE A 43 9.70 -22.57 -3.80
CA ILE A 43 9.95 -23.03 -5.18
C ILE A 43 10.97 -22.17 -5.93
N MET A 44 11.32 -20.99 -5.40
CA MET A 44 12.34 -20.08 -5.90
C MET A 44 13.46 -19.94 -4.86
N SER A 45 14.70 -19.80 -5.32
CA SER A 45 15.81 -19.41 -4.45
C SER A 45 15.62 -17.98 -3.91
N ALA A 46 16.33 -17.63 -2.83
CA ALA A 46 16.26 -16.27 -2.28
C ALA A 46 16.74 -15.21 -3.29
N SER A 47 17.67 -15.55 -4.19
CA SER A 47 18.12 -14.68 -5.27
C SER A 47 17.04 -14.46 -6.33
N GLU A 48 16.42 -15.54 -6.82
CA GLU A 48 15.32 -15.45 -7.80
C GLU A 48 14.10 -14.70 -7.23
N TYR A 49 13.76 -14.97 -5.96
CA TYR A 49 12.68 -14.23 -5.27
C TYR A 49 13.02 -12.75 -5.15
N GLY A 50 14.29 -12.40 -4.89
CA GLY A 50 14.78 -11.04 -4.86
C GLY A 50 14.71 -10.35 -6.22
N GLN A 51 15.22 -11.00 -7.28
CA GLN A 51 15.14 -10.48 -8.65
C GLN A 51 13.69 -10.20 -9.07
N PHE A 52 12.76 -11.13 -8.76
CA PHE A 52 11.35 -10.91 -9.02
C PHE A 52 10.80 -9.68 -8.29
N ASN A 53 11.14 -9.49 -7.02
CA ASN A 53 10.67 -8.33 -6.25
C ASN A 53 11.29 -7.01 -6.73
N VAL A 54 12.54 -7.02 -7.20
CA VAL A 54 13.18 -5.88 -7.85
C VAL A 54 12.46 -5.52 -9.16
N LEU A 55 12.20 -6.52 -10.00
CA LEU A 55 11.43 -6.36 -11.25
C LEU A 55 10.02 -5.80 -10.96
N TYR A 56 9.36 -6.29 -9.92
CA TYR A 56 8.06 -5.78 -9.49
C TYR A 56 8.14 -4.36 -8.93
N SER A 57 9.24 -4.00 -8.26
CA SER A 57 9.50 -2.63 -7.80
C SER A 57 9.68 -1.67 -8.98
N TRP A 58 10.41 -2.09 -10.01
CA TRP A 58 10.50 -1.33 -11.27
C TRP A 58 9.13 -1.19 -11.96
N LEU A 59 8.33 -2.25 -12.01
CA LEU A 59 6.96 -2.17 -12.55
C LEU A 59 6.14 -1.07 -11.85
N THR A 60 6.21 -0.95 -10.53
CA THR A 60 5.44 0.07 -9.81
C THR A 60 5.91 1.49 -10.12
N ILE A 61 7.22 1.72 -10.25
CA ILE A 61 7.81 3.01 -10.61
C ILE A 61 7.46 3.37 -12.06
N VAL A 62 7.69 2.44 -12.98
CA VAL A 62 7.42 2.62 -14.42
C VAL A 62 5.92 2.84 -14.68
N THR A 63 5.05 2.20 -13.90
CA THR A 63 3.61 2.43 -13.98
C THR A 63 3.26 3.91 -13.78
N ILE A 64 3.83 4.58 -12.78
CA ILE A 64 3.58 6.01 -12.54
C ILE A 64 4.10 6.87 -13.69
N ILE A 65 5.31 6.59 -14.17
CA ILE A 65 5.96 7.36 -15.24
C ILE A 65 5.18 7.21 -16.56
N VAL A 66 4.85 5.99 -16.93
CA VAL A 66 4.21 5.67 -18.22
C VAL A 66 2.74 6.06 -18.23
N SER A 67 1.98 5.71 -17.18
CA SER A 67 0.53 5.96 -17.13
C SER A 67 0.18 7.34 -16.58
N LEU A 68 1.16 8.13 -16.08
CA LEU A 68 0.95 9.39 -15.35
C LEU A 68 -0.08 9.24 -14.22
N ASN A 69 -0.28 8.03 -13.74
CA ASN A 69 -1.26 7.66 -12.71
C ASN A 69 -2.70 8.16 -13.00
N LEU A 70 -3.10 8.18 -14.28
CA LEU A 70 -4.38 8.72 -14.75
C LEU A 70 -5.60 8.09 -14.07
N CYS A 71 -5.46 6.86 -13.57
CA CYS A 71 -6.54 6.14 -12.89
C CYS A 71 -6.87 6.69 -11.50
N TYR A 72 -5.97 7.50 -10.92
CA TYR A 72 -6.15 8.12 -9.61
C TYR A 72 -6.52 9.60 -9.72
N GLY A 73 -7.15 10.13 -8.70
CA GLY A 73 -7.51 11.55 -8.60
C GLY A 73 -8.39 12.01 -9.75
N VAL A 74 -7.81 12.38 -10.88
CA VAL A 74 -8.50 12.98 -12.02
C VAL A 74 -9.61 12.07 -12.57
N TYR A 75 -9.40 10.75 -12.59
CA TYR A 75 -10.41 9.85 -13.16
C TYR A 75 -11.68 9.81 -12.32
N THR A 76 -11.53 9.62 -10.99
CA THR A 76 -12.68 9.59 -10.07
C THR A 76 -13.43 10.91 -10.05
N GLN A 77 -12.71 12.04 -10.02
CA GLN A 77 -13.32 13.38 -10.10
C GLN A 77 -14.03 13.60 -11.43
N GLY A 78 -13.40 13.19 -12.55
CA GLY A 78 -13.97 13.31 -13.87
C GLY A 78 -15.24 12.48 -14.06
N LEU A 79 -15.30 11.27 -13.49
CA LEU A 79 -16.54 10.46 -13.51
C LEU A 79 -17.72 11.14 -12.81
N ILE A 80 -17.45 12.01 -11.82
CA ILE A 80 -18.47 12.79 -11.14
C ILE A 80 -18.77 14.07 -11.93
N LYS A 81 -17.74 14.81 -12.34
CA LYS A 81 -17.83 16.07 -13.09
C LYS A 81 -18.53 15.88 -14.45
N PHE A 82 -18.20 14.82 -15.17
CA PHE A 82 -18.76 14.48 -16.48
C PHE A 82 -19.85 13.40 -16.36
N SER A 83 -20.76 13.56 -15.41
CA SER A 83 -21.79 12.56 -15.07
C SER A 83 -22.66 12.13 -16.26
N HIS A 84 -22.91 13.00 -17.22
CA HIS A 84 -23.69 12.73 -18.45
C HIS A 84 -22.85 12.01 -19.54
N ASP A 85 -21.51 12.21 -19.52
CA ASP A 85 -20.57 11.67 -20.52
C ASP A 85 -19.59 10.63 -19.95
N ARG A 86 -19.92 9.98 -18.83
CA ARG A 86 -19.01 9.04 -18.12
C ARG A 86 -18.39 8.00 -19.02
N ARG A 87 -19.20 7.39 -19.92
CA ARG A 87 -18.73 6.35 -20.82
C ARG A 87 -17.72 6.89 -21.84
N ARG A 88 -18.00 8.06 -22.40
CA ARG A 88 -17.10 8.74 -23.34
C ARG A 88 -15.80 9.18 -22.64
N TYR A 89 -15.90 9.71 -21.43
CA TYR A 89 -14.76 10.08 -20.61
C TYR A 89 -13.86 8.86 -20.30
N SER A 90 -14.45 7.75 -19.84
CA SER A 90 -13.71 6.52 -19.56
C SER A 90 -13.01 5.97 -20.81
N ALA A 91 -13.69 5.90 -21.95
CA ALA A 91 -13.11 5.43 -23.19
C ALA A 91 -11.98 6.36 -23.69
N ALA A 92 -12.16 7.68 -23.60
CA ALA A 92 -11.13 8.65 -23.99
C ALA A 92 -9.87 8.53 -23.12
N LEU A 93 -9.99 8.28 -21.81
CA LEU A 93 -8.83 8.07 -20.93
C LEU A 93 -8.17 6.71 -21.18
N GLN A 94 -8.93 5.67 -21.51
CA GLN A 94 -8.37 4.41 -21.99
C GLN A 94 -7.55 4.64 -23.27
N GLY A 95 -8.06 5.42 -24.22
CA GLY A 95 -7.33 5.80 -25.44
C GLY A 95 -6.03 6.54 -25.11
N LEU A 96 -6.06 7.49 -24.15
CA LEU A 96 -4.85 8.19 -23.70
C LEU A 96 -3.83 7.21 -23.11
N ALA A 97 -4.26 6.28 -22.23
CA ALA A 97 -3.38 5.29 -21.65
C ALA A 97 -2.72 4.39 -22.71
N VAL A 98 -3.48 3.96 -23.74
CA VAL A 98 -2.92 3.21 -24.88
C VAL A 98 -1.84 4.03 -25.59
N VAL A 99 -2.12 5.31 -25.90
CA VAL A 99 -1.14 6.17 -26.60
C VAL A 99 0.11 6.36 -25.74
N LEU A 100 -0.02 6.60 -24.45
CA LEU A 100 1.13 6.73 -23.55
C LEU A 100 1.97 5.46 -23.52
N VAL A 101 1.34 4.30 -23.35
CA VAL A 101 2.07 3.01 -23.32
C VAL A 101 2.73 2.73 -24.68
N LEU A 102 2.06 2.97 -25.80
CA LEU A 102 2.65 2.79 -27.13
C LEU A 102 3.83 3.75 -27.36
N THR A 103 3.71 5.01 -26.95
CA THR A 103 4.81 5.98 -27.02
C THR A 103 6.03 5.51 -26.24
N TRP A 104 5.84 5.06 -24.99
CA TRP A 104 6.93 4.53 -24.18
C TRP A 104 7.48 3.21 -24.75
N THR A 105 6.63 2.36 -25.35
CA THR A 105 7.09 1.15 -26.03
C THR A 105 7.98 1.48 -27.22
N LEU A 106 7.63 2.50 -28.02
CA LEU A 106 8.45 2.95 -29.14
C LEU A 106 9.80 3.56 -28.66
N ILE A 107 9.76 4.40 -27.61
CA ILE A 107 10.97 4.92 -26.96
C ILE A 107 11.85 3.78 -26.46
N TYR A 108 11.27 2.79 -25.79
CA TYR A 108 11.98 1.62 -25.30
C TYR A 108 12.64 0.84 -26.48
N LEU A 109 11.89 0.56 -27.52
CA LEU A 109 12.40 -0.20 -28.69
C LEU A 109 13.54 0.56 -29.42
N GLY A 110 13.45 1.89 -29.50
CA GLY A 110 14.49 2.73 -30.10
C GLY A 110 15.80 2.77 -29.29
N PHE A 111 15.73 2.62 -27.97
CA PHE A 111 16.87 2.66 -27.05
C PHE A 111 16.92 1.40 -26.15
N ARG A 112 16.63 0.23 -26.74
CA ARG A 112 16.44 -1.04 -26.02
C ARG A 112 17.62 -1.38 -25.11
N ASP A 113 18.84 -1.33 -25.62
CA ASP A 113 20.01 -1.77 -24.86
C ASP A 113 20.34 -0.79 -23.72
N PHE A 114 20.10 0.51 -23.93
CA PHE A 114 20.22 1.51 -22.86
C PHE A 114 19.26 1.19 -21.69
N TRP A 115 17.97 0.99 -21.99
CA TRP A 115 16.97 0.73 -20.98
C TRP A 115 17.17 -0.62 -20.29
N ASN A 116 17.55 -1.66 -21.04
CA ASN A 116 17.87 -2.97 -20.47
C ASN A 116 19.02 -2.87 -19.46
N ASN A 117 20.05 -2.07 -19.75
CA ASN A 117 21.16 -1.83 -18.82
C ASN A 117 20.72 -1.02 -17.59
N VAL A 118 19.96 0.07 -17.78
CA VAL A 118 19.47 0.92 -16.68
C VAL A 118 18.64 0.13 -15.67
N PHE A 119 17.74 -0.71 -16.16
CA PHE A 119 16.86 -1.51 -15.29
C PHE A 119 17.46 -2.87 -14.91
N SER A 120 18.55 -3.28 -15.55
CA SER A 120 19.13 -4.63 -15.46
C SER A 120 18.10 -5.72 -15.77
N LEU A 121 17.28 -5.51 -16.82
CA LEU A 121 16.18 -6.38 -17.23
C LEU A 121 16.34 -6.86 -18.68
N THR A 122 15.79 -8.04 -18.96
CA THR A 122 15.72 -8.57 -20.32
C THR A 122 14.63 -7.87 -21.15
N THR A 123 14.76 -7.93 -22.48
CA THR A 123 13.73 -7.39 -23.39
C THR A 123 12.35 -7.99 -23.12
N THR A 124 12.28 -9.30 -22.85
CA THR A 124 11.02 -9.98 -22.50
C THR A 124 10.38 -9.42 -21.25
N GLN A 125 11.18 -9.17 -20.22
CA GLN A 125 10.71 -8.59 -18.94
C GLN A 125 10.24 -7.14 -19.14
N MET A 126 10.96 -6.33 -19.92
CA MET A 126 10.57 -4.96 -20.21
C MET A 126 9.26 -4.87 -21.00
N LEU A 127 9.08 -5.68 -22.05
CA LEU A 127 7.83 -5.72 -22.84
C LEU A 127 6.66 -6.24 -21.99
N ALA A 128 6.88 -7.26 -21.18
CA ALA A 128 5.87 -7.73 -20.23
C ALA A 128 5.49 -6.64 -19.20
N MET A 129 6.47 -5.86 -18.74
CA MET A 129 6.23 -4.73 -17.83
C MET A 129 5.34 -3.67 -18.49
N LEU A 130 5.64 -3.23 -19.71
CA LEU A 130 4.82 -2.25 -20.43
C LEU A 130 3.41 -2.78 -20.72
N LEU A 131 3.28 -4.08 -21.04
CA LEU A 131 1.99 -4.76 -21.18
C LEU A 131 1.20 -4.69 -19.85
N MET A 132 1.84 -4.98 -18.72
CA MET A 132 1.19 -4.91 -17.40
C MET A 132 0.80 -3.49 -17.01
N VAL A 133 1.56 -2.46 -17.40
CA VAL A 133 1.16 -1.06 -17.21
C VAL A 133 -0.15 -0.77 -17.96
N TRP A 134 -0.30 -1.25 -19.19
CA TRP A 134 -1.55 -1.10 -19.93
C TRP A 134 -2.70 -1.86 -19.30
N THR A 135 -2.53 -3.17 -19.03
CA THR A 135 -3.61 -4.03 -18.49
C THR A 135 -4.08 -3.58 -17.12
N SER A 136 -3.15 -3.18 -16.24
CA SER A 136 -3.50 -2.62 -14.93
C SER A 136 -4.24 -1.29 -15.04
N SER A 137 -3.89 -0.43 -16.02
CA SER A 137 -4.63 0.80 -16.29
C SER A 137 -6.06 0.50 -16.76
N VAL A 138 -6.22 -0.48 -17.66
CA VAL A 138 -7.54 -0.95 -18.13
C VAL A 138 -8.42 -1.37 -16.94
N PHE A 139 -7.88 -2.23 -16.08
CA PHE A 139 -8.62 -2.68 -14.89
C PHE A 139 -8.98 -1.51 -13.96
N ASN A 140 -8.04 -0.61 -13.68
CA ASN A 140 -8.26 0.49 -12.76
C ASN A 140 -9.33 1.48 -13.27
N PHE A 141 -9.37 1.78 -14.58
CA PHE A 141 -10.43 2.58 -15.17
C PHE A 141 -11.79 1.87 -15.07
N TRP A 142 -11.86 0.60 -15.43
CA TRP A 142 -13.09 -0.17 -15.31
C TRP A 142 -13.55 -0.27 -13.84
N ALA A 143 -12.65 -0.56 -12.92
CA ALA A 143 -12.93 -0.66 -11.49
C ALA A 143 -13.42 0.68 -10.90
N GLY A 144 -12.81 1.80 -11.31
CA GLY A 144 -13.22 3.15 -10.92
C GLY A 144 -14.67 3.47 -11.36
N GLU A 145 -15.01 3.15 -12.62
CA GLU A 145 -16.38 3.29 -13.13
C GLU A 145 -17.38 2.46 -12.30
N ARG A 146 -17.03 1.19 -11.99
CA ARG A 146 -17.86 0.30 -11.17
C ARG A 146 -18.02 0.78 -9.74
N ARG A 147 -16.96 1.34 -9.13
CA ARG A 147 -17.02 1.93 -7.79
C ARG A 147 -17.97 3.13 -7.74
N VAL A 148 -17.85 4.06 -8.69
CA VAL A 148 -18.74 5.23 -8.77
C VAL A 148 -20.20 4.84 -9.05
N ALA A 149 -20.41 3.80 -9.88
CA ALA A 149 -21.74 3.25 -10.17
C ALA A 149 -22.29 2.33 -9.07
N LEU A 150 -21.53 2.06 -7.99
CA LEU A 150 -21.87 1.12 -6.91
C LEU A 150 -22.17 -0.30 -7.42
N GLN A 151 -21.49 -0.72 -8.48
CA GLN A 151 -21.64 -2.05 -9.12
C GLN A 151 -20.60 -3.02 -8.56
N TYR A 152 -20.69 -3.32 -7.27
CA TYR A 152 -19.69 -4.10 -6.56
C TYR A 152 -19.59 -5.57 -7.00
N LYS A 153 -20.70 -6.20 -7.42
CA LYS A 153 -20.71 -7.64 -7.74
C LYS A 153 -19.71 -8.02 -8.83
N SER A 154 -19.77 -7.34 -9.97
CA SER A 154 -18.85 -7.60 -11.10
C SER A 154 -17.40 -7.27 -10.74
N LEU A 155 -17.17 -6.18 -9.96
CA LEU A 155 -15.83 -5.81 -9.50
C LEU A 155 -15.24 -6.90 -8.61
N VAL A 156 -15.99 -7.38 -7.61
CA VAL A 156 -15.54 -8.42 -6.69
C VAL A 156 -15.21 -9.70 -7.42
N VAL A 157 -16.08 -10.15 -8.34
CA VAL A 157 -15.86 -11.38 -9.11
C VAL A 157 -14.56 -11.29 -9.93
N VAL A 158 -14.40 -10.24 -10.73
CA VAL A 158 -13.20 -10.09 -11.59
C VAL A 158 -11.94 -9.96 -10.72
N THR A 159 -11.97 -9.15 -9.66
CA THR A 159 -10.81 -8.98 -8.79
C THR A 159 -10.39 -10.29 -8.12
N LEU A 160 -11.33 -11.06 -7.56
CA LEU A 160 -11.01 -12.31 -6.87
C LEU A 160 -10.56 -13.40 -7.84
N LEU A 161 -11.19 -13.52 -9.01
CA LEU A 161 -10.75 -14.47 -10.04
C LEU A 161 -9.30 -14.20 -10.48
N VAL A 162 -8.96 -12.95 -10.76
CA VAL A 162 -7.60 -12.56 -11.14
C VAL A 162 -6.63 -12.72 -9.98
N ALA A 163 -7.03 -12.35 -8.75
CA ALA A 163 -6.20 -12.51 -7.56
C ALA A 163 -5.83 -13.97 -7.27
N ILE A 164 -6.75 -14.90 -7.52
CA ILE A 164 -6.48 -16.35 -7.40
C ILE A 164 -5.67 -16.87 -8.60
N ALA A 165 -6.01 -16.44 -9.82
CA ALA A 165 -5.35 -16.90 -11.02
C ALA A 165 -3.85 -16.52 -11.07
N LYS A 166 -3.48 -15.31 -10.58
CA LYS A 166 -2.09 -14.85 -10.55
C LYS A 166 -1.13 -15.82 -9.85
N PRO A 167 -1.31 -16.20 -8.58
CA PRO A 167 -0.42 -17.16 -7.93
C PRO A 167 -0.52 -18.55 -8.56
N VAL A 168 -1.69 -19.02 -8.97
CA VAL A 168 -1.87 -20.35 -9.58
C VAL A 168 -1.06 -20.45 -10.88
N VAL A 169 -1.26 -19.53 -11.81
CA VAL A 169 -0.51 -19.52 -13.09
C VAL A 169 0.97 -19.24 -12.83
N GLY A 170 1.29 -18.34 -11.88
CA GLY A 170 2.67 -18.08 -11.48
C GLY A 170 3.39 -19.32 -10.97
N VAL A 171 2.76 -20.13 -10.10
CA VAL A 171 3.33 -21.39 -9.60
C VAL A 171 3.50 -22.39 -10.75
N LEU A 172 2.49 -22.58 -11.57
CA LEU A 172 2.55 -23.49 -12.71
C LEU A 172 3.73 -23.15 -13.63
N LEU A 173 3.87 -21.90 -14.02
CA LEU A 173 4.98 -21.50 -14.91
C LEU A 173 6.34 -21.61 -14.24
N VAL A 174 6.46 -21.26 -12.96
CA VAL A 174 7.73 -21.34 -12.21
C VAL A 174 8.22 -22.77 -12.04
N VAL A 175 7.31 -23.72 -11.84
CA VAL A 175 7.70 -25.14 -11.64
C VAL A 175 8.30 -25.75 -12.92
N TYR A 176 7.80 -25.35 -14.10
CA TYR A 176 8.24 -25.93 -15.39
C TYR A 176 9.30 -25.09 -16.11
N ALA A 177 9.61 -23.88 -15.65
CA ALA A 177 10.56 -23.00 -16.34
C ALA A 177 11.97 -23.06 -15.76
N ASN A 178 12.96 -22.91 -16.63
CA ASN A 178 14.37 -22.75 -16.25
C ASN A 178 14.60 -21.35 -15.66
N ASP A 179 14.08 -20.29 -16.30
CA ASP A 179 14.09 -18.92 -15.77
C ASP A 179 12.79 -18.66 -14.98
N LYS A 180 12.87 -18.94 -13.67
CA LYS A 180 11.74 -18.82 -12.75
C LYS A 180 11.30 -17.37 -12.55
N VAL A 181 12.21 -16.42 -12.66
CA VAL A 181 11.92 -14.98 -12.49
C VAL A 181 11.04 -14.48 -13.61
N THR A 182 11.50 -14.69 -14.86
CA THR A 182 10.73 -14.30 -16.04
C THR A 182 9.42 -15.08 -16.14
N ALA A 183 9.44 -16.38 -15.83
CA ALA A 183 8.22 -17.21 -15.84
C ALA A 183 7.15 -16.69 -14.86
N ARG A 184 7.54 -16.37 -13.64
CA ARG A 184 6.61 -15.80 -12.65
C ARG A 184 6.05 -14.46 -13.12
N PHE A 185 6.88 -13.61 -13.69
CA PHE A 185 6.48 -12.29 -14.17
C PHE A 185 5.55 -12.39 -15.38
N LEU A 186 5.88 -13.26 -16.35
CA LEU A 186 5.00 -13.56 -17.49
C LEU A 186 3.67 -14.17 -17.06
N GLY A 187 3.67 -14.99 -16.00
CA GLY A 187 2.43 -15.52 -15.40
C GLY A 187 1.49 -14.42 -14.94
N LEU A 188 2.02 -13.38 -14.27
CA LEU A 188 1.24 -12.21 -13.89
C LEU A 188 0.71 -11.47 -15.12
N ALA A 189 1.59 -11.21 -16.11
CA ALA A 189 1.24 -10.50 -17.34
C ALA A 189 0.16 -11.23 -18.14
N LEU A 190 0.27 -12.56 -18.27
CA LEU A 190 -0.70 -13.39 -18.98
C LEU A 190 -2.07 -13.34 -18.30
N VAL A 191 -2.14 -13.51 -16.99
CA VAL A 191 -3.41 -13.46 -16.24
C VAL A 191 -4.06 -12.08 -16.37
N GLU A 192 -3.28 -10.99 -16.30
CA GLU A 192 -3.82 -9.66 -16.51
C GLU A 192 -4.29 -9.44 -17.95
N LEU A 193 -3.51 -9.89 -18.92
CA LEU A 193 -3.87 -9.80 -20.34
C LEU A 193 -5.22 -10.48 -20.61
N VAL A 194 -5.35 -11.72 -20.19
CA VAL A 194 -6.60 -12.49 -20.39
C VAL A 194 -7.75 -11.90 -19.58
N GLY A 195 -7.51 -11.54 -18.31
CA GLY A 195 -8.55 -11.05 -17.39
C GLY A 195 -9.06 -9.64 -17.71
N TYR A 196 -8.21 -8.77 -18.29
CA TYR A 196 -8.53 -7.35 -18.42
C TYR A 196 -8.75 -6.87 -19.85
N THR A 197 -8.22 -7.56 -20.88
CA THR A 197 -8.37 -7.14 -22.28
C THR A 197 -9.84 -7.05 -22.70
N GLY A 198 -10.68 -7.99 -22.26
CA GLY A 198 -12.13 -7.92 -22.51
C GLY A 198 -12.79 -6.67 -21.93
N LEU A 199 -12.31 -6.19 -20.78
CA LEU A 199 -12.81 -4.97 -20.14
C LEU A 199 -12.50 -3.73 -20.97
N PHE A 200 -11.31 -3.67 -21.61
CA PHE A 200 -10.95 -2.62 -22.54
C PHE A 200 -11.94 -2.51 -23.70
N PHE A 201 -12.18 -3.60 -24.39
CA PHE A 201 -13.10 -3.63 -25.53
C PHE A 201 -14.53 -3.24 -25.11
N VAL A 202 -15.00 -3.72 -23.96
CA VAL A 202 -16.33 -3.34 -23.44
C VAL A 202 -16.43 -1.85 -23.17
N GLN A 203 -15.39 -1.23 -22.55
CA GLN A 203 -15.40 0.22 -22.29
C GLN A 203 -15.30 1.03 -23.59
N MET A 204 -14.45 0.61 -24.52
CA MET A 204 -14.30 1.27 -25.83
C MET A 204 -15.59 1.19 -26.64
N TYR A 205 -16.24 0.04 -26.72
CA TYR A 205 -17.50 -0.16 -27.42
C TYR A 205 -18.63 0.70 -26.84
N ARG A 206 -18.69 0.82 -25.50
CA ARG A 206 -19.73 1.63 -24.84
C ARG A 206 -19.48 3.13 -24.93
N GLY A 207 -18.22 3.55 -24.91
CA GLY A 207 -17.86 4.98 -24.90
C GLY A 207 -17.71 5.58 -26.31
N LYS A 208 -17.43 4.74 -27.32
CA LYS A 208 -17.27 5.12 -28.75
C LYS A 208 -16.35 6.33 -28.97
N THR A 209 -15.38 6.55 -28.06
CA THR A 209 -14.51 7.73 -28.11
C THR A 209 -13.10 7.33 -27.70
N PHE A 210 -12.21 7.17 -28.69
CA PHE A 210 -10.79 6.90 -28.42
C PHE A 210 -10.03 8.19 -28.06
N PHE A 211 -10.27 9.25 -28.81
CA PHE A 211 -9.61 10.53 -28.65
C PHE A 211 -10.62 11.63 -28.31
N SER A 212 -10.26 12.47 -27.33
CA SER A 212 -10.97 13.73 -27.03
C SER A 212 -9.97 14.73 -26.47
N ARG A 213 -9.68 15.78 -27.26
CA ARG A 213 -8.76 16.83 -26.85
C ARG A 213 -9.15 17.46 -25.51
N TYR A 214 -10.44 17.61 -25.24
CA TYR A 214 -10.96 18.19 -24.02
C TYR A 214 -10.66 17.29 -22.80
N PHE A 215 -11.02 16.00 -22.86
CA PHE A 215 -10.80 15.06 -21.76
C PHE A 215 -9.31 14.76 -21.55
N TRP A 216 -8.52 14.62 -22.61
CA TRP A 216 -7.09 14.38 -22.53
C TRP A 216 -6.36 15.57 -21.89
N ARG A 217 -6.66 16.81 -22.37
CA ARG A 217 -6.08 18.02 -21.78
C ARG A 217 -6.43 18.15 -20.29
N HIS A 218 -7.69 17.94 -19.94
CA HIS A 218 -8.14 17.95 -18.53
C HIS A 218 -7.35 16.95 -17.67
N ALA A 219 -7.19 15.71 -18.15
CA ALA A 219 -6.49 14.66 -17.42
C ALA A 219 -4.98 14.95 -17.26
N LEU A 220 -4.31 15.39 -18.33
CA LEU A 220 -2.88 15.70 -18.31
C LEU A 220 -2.59 16.93 -17.44
N MET A 221 -3.34 18.02 -17.59
CA MET A 221 -3.14 19.22 -16.77
C MET A 221 -3.35 18.97 -15.27
N PHE A 222 -4.18 18.01 -14.91
CA PHE A 222 -4.39 17.64 -13.52
C PHE A 222 -3.29 16.71 -12.98
N ASN A 223 -2.90 15.68 -13.73
CA ASN A 223 -2.02 14.62 -13.22
C ASN A 223 -0.52 14.93 -13.38
N ILE A 224 -0.09 15.66 -14.40
CA ILE A 224 1.33 15.99 -14.58
C ILE A 224 1.92 16.72 -13.35
N PRO A 225 1.27 17.74 -12.77
CA PRO A 225 1.76 18.39 -11.56
C PRO A 225 1.79 17.48 -10.33
N LEU A 226 0.95 16.44 -10.29
CA LEU A 226 0.88 15.47 -9.19
C LEU A 226 1.82 14.26 -9.37
N ALA A 227 2.37 14.08 -10.57
CA ALA A 227 3.25 12.94 -10.85
C ALA A 227 4.47 12.85 -9.90
N PRO A 228 5.14 13.94 -9.51
CA PRO A 228 6.23 13.91 -8.53
C PRO A 228 5.79 13.37 -7.16
N HIS A 229 4.58 13.73 -6.71
CA HIS A 229 4.02 13.21 -5.46
C HIS A 229 3.78 11.69 -5.52
N TYR A 230 3.13 11.22 -6.58
CA TYR A 230 2.88 9.79 -6.76
C TYR A 230 4.18 9.00 -6.88
N LEU A 231 5.14 9.53 -7.66
CA LEU A 231 6.46 8.91 -7.81
C LEU A 231 7.19 8.82 -6.46
N SER A 232 7.17 9.88 -5.67
CA SER A 232 7.81 9.91 -4.34
C SER A 232 7.24 8.84 -3.40
N GLN A 233 5.92 8.66 -3.39
CA GLN A 233 5.27 7.61 -2.58
C GLN A 233 5.74 6.20 -2.98
N ILE A 234 5.84 5.95 -4.29
CA ILE A 234 6.30 4.66 -4.80
C ILE A 234 7.80 4.46 -4.56
N VAL A 235 8.63 5.49 -4.75
CA VAL A 235 10.07 5.44 -4.45
C VAL A 235 10.28 5.09 -2.98
N LEU A 236 9.60 5.79 -2.05
CA LEU A 236 9.69 5.54 -0.62
C LEU A 236 9.34 4.08 -0.23
N SER A 237 8.46 3.43 -0.97
CA SER A 237 8.01 2.06 -0.67
C SER A 237 8.73 0.96 -1.47
N SER A 238 9.48 1.30 -2.52
CA SER A 238 10.00 0.31 -3.48
C SER A 238 11.48 0.44 -3.80
N ALA A 239 12.09 1.63 -3.62
CA ALA A 239 13.49 1.88 -3.98
C ALA A 239 14.48 1.02 -3.16
N ASP A 240 14.17 0.75 -1.89
CA ASP A 240 15.03 -0.05 -1.01
C ASP A 240 15.46 -1.37 -1.66
N ARG A 241 14.54 -2.10 -2.30
CA ARG A 241 14.81 -3.39 -2.94
C ARG A 241 15.74 -3.27 -4.13
N ILE A 242 15.56 -2.23 -4.94
CA ILE A 242 16.39 -1.93 -6.10
C ILE A 242 17.79 -1.56 -5.63
N MET A 243 17.89 -0.69 -4.61
CA MET A 243 19.17 -0.26 -4.05
C MET A 243 19.92 -1.44 -3.42
N ILE A 244 19.26 -2.27 -2.62
CA ILE A 244 19.87 -3.46 -2.02
C ILE A 244 20.36 -4.43 -3.10
N ALA A 245 19.57 -4.66 -4.15
CA ALA A 245 19.98 -5.56 -5.24
C ALA A 245 21.22 -5.08 -5.97
N ASN A 246 21.32 -3.77 -6.24
CA ASN A 246 22.41 -3.16 -6.99
C ASN A 246 23.67 -2.93 -6.11
N MET A 247 23.48 -2.59 -4.84
CA MET A 247 24.61 -2.23 -3.94
C MET A 247 25.15 -3.42 -3.15
N VAL A 248 24.35 -4.48 -2.96
CA VAL A 248 24.75 -5.67 -2.22
C VAL A 248 24.60 -6.92 -3.11
N ASN A 249 23.38 -7.45 -3.25
CA ASN A 249 23.03 -8.54 -4.17
C ASN A 249 21.53 -8.83 -4.14
N THR A 250 21.06 -9.61 -5.11
CA THR A 250 19.65 -9.99 -5.26
C THR A 250 19.15 -10.91 -4.15
N LYS A 251 20.00 -11.74 -3.54
CA LYS A 251 19.64 -12.57 -2.39
C LYS A 251 19.24 -11.72 -1.18
N SER A 252 20.01 -10.67 -0.89
CA SER A 252 19.71 -9.71 0.18
C SER A 252 18.41 -8.95 -0.09
N ALA A 253 18.18 -8.55 -1.35
CA ALA A 253 16.92 -7.95 -1.75
C ALA A 253 15.73 -8.92 -1.56
N GLY A 254 15.93 -10.22 -1.77
CA GLY A 254 14.91 -11.25 -1.51
C GLY A 254 14.56 -11.39 -0.02
N ILE A 255 15.58 -11.41 0.84
CA ILE A 255 15.40 -11.46 2.31
C ILE A 255 14.67 -10.20 2.81
N TYR A 256 15.09 -9.02 2.35
CA TYR A 256 14.44 -7.75 2.66
C TYR A 256 12.97 -7.73 2.16
N SER A 257 12.73 -8.22 0.94
CA SER A 257 11.39 -8.27 0.36
C SER A 257 10.44 -9.16 1.14
N LEU A 258 10.92 -10.29 1.70
CA LEU A 258 10.12 -11.12 2.59
C LEU A 258 9.74 -10.35 3.86
N ALA A 259 10.69 -9.73 4.54
CA ALA A 259 10.43 -8.94 5.74
C ALA A 259 9.43 -7.81 5.48
N TYR A 260 9.58 -7.13 4.34
CA TYR A 260 8.66 -6.07 3.91
C TYR A 260 7.25 -6.64 3.65
N SER A 261 7.13 -7.78 2.98
CA SER A 261 5.84 -8.42 2.68
C SER A 261 5.10 -8.83 3.93
N LEU A 262 5.80 -9.35 4.95
CA LEU A 262 5.22 -9.70 6.25
C LEU A 262 4.72 -8.45 7.00
N SER A 263 5.49 -7.38 6.97
CA SER A 263 5.11 -6.11 7.61
C SER A 263 3.94 -5.42 6.91
N GLN A 264 3.75 -5.64 5.59
CA GLN A 264 2.61 -5.14 4.83
C GLN A 264 1.25 -5.69 5.32
N ILE A 265 1.24 -6.82 6.05
CA ILE A 265 0.03 -7.35 6.69
C ILE A 265 -0.56 -6.29 7.64
N MET A 266 0.29 -5.55 8.32
CA MET A 266 -0.13 -4.52 9.27
C MET A 266 -0.78 -3.31 8.58
N ILE A 267 -0.42 -3.02 7.34
CA ILE A 267 -1.05 -1.95 6.54
C ILE A 267 -2.54 -2.22 6.28
N LEU A 268 -2.96 -3.48 6.24
CA LEU A 268 -4.39 -3.82 6.13
C LEU A 268 -5.19 -3.27 7.32
N PHE A 269 -4.64 -3.36 8.52
CA PHE A 269 -5.25 -2.81 9.72
C PHE A 269 -5.30 -1.28 9.66
N ASN A 270 -4.21 -0.64 9.22
CA ASN A 270 -4.17 0.81 9.02
C ASN A 270 -5.26 1.28 8.05
N VAL A 271 -5.37 0.63 6.89
CA VAL A 271 -6.39 0.96 5.87
C VAL A 271 -7.80 0.78 6.41
N ALA A 272 -8.07 -0.32 7.12
CA ALA A 272 -9.40 -0.59 7.69
C ALA A 272 -9.81 0.46 8.73
N LEU A 273 -8.88 0.84 9.62
CA LEU A 273 -9.13 1.89 10.62
C LEU A 273 -9.24 3.27 9.97
N SER A 274 -8.34 3.61 9.06
CA SER A 274 -8.36 4.88 8.36
C SER A 274 -9.67 5.11 7.59
N GLN A 275 -10.16 4.10 6.86
CA GLN A 275 -11.44 4.19 6.15
C GLN A 275 -12.64 4.40 7.09
N THR A 276 -12.56 3.87 8.31
CA THR A 276 -13.61 4.04 9.32
C THR A 276 -13.52 5.42 9.98
N LEU A 277 -12.31 5.84 10.33
CA LEU A 277 -12.09 7.08 11.09
C LEU A 277 -12.18 8.34 10.23
N SER A 278 -11.78 8.28 8.94
CA SER A 278 -11.71 9.48 8.09
C SER A 278 -13.04 10.24 7.98
N PRO A 279 -14.19 9.61 7.65
CA PRO A 279 -15.45 10.32 7.57
C PRO A 279 -15.88 10.91 8.91
N TRP A 280 -15.63 10.18 10.01
CA TRP A 280 -15.95 10.62 11.35
C TRP A 280 -15.08 11.80 11.79
N ILE A 281 -13.78 11.78 11.53
CA ILE A 281 -12.86 12.90 11.82
C ILE A 281 -13.30 14.13 11.03
N TYR A 282 -13.61 14.00 9.73
CA TYR A 282 -14.07 15.12 8.90
C TYR A 282 -15.36 15.73 9.42
N GLN A 283 -16.32 14.90 9.89
CA GLN A 283 -17.53 15.39 10.51
C GLN A 283 -17.23 16.17 11.80
N LYS A 284 -16.34 15.66 12.67
CA LYS A 284 -15.95 16.35 13.91
C LYS A 284 -15.23 17.68 13.64
N ILE A 285 -14.37 17.75 12.60
CA ILE A 285 -13.76 19.01 12.17
C ILE A 285 -14.82 20.00 11.69
N LYS A 286 -15.79 19.55 10.86
CA LYS A 286 -16.90 20.36 10.40
C LYS A 286 -17.72 20.95 11.56
N ASP A 287 -18.01 20.13 12.56
CA ASP A 287 -18.80 20.51 13.73
C ASP A 287 -17.98 21.30 14.78
N ARG A 288 -16.71 21.59 14.51
CA ARG A 288 -15.74 22.23 15.44
C ARG A 288 -15.55 21.49 16.78
N ARG A 289 -15.85 20.18 16.80
CA ARG A 289 -15.73 19.31 17.97
C ARG A 289 -14.43 18.52 17.95
N VAL A 290 -13.33 19.21 17.77
CA VAL A 290 -12.00 18.61 17.55
C VAL A 290 -11.47 17.90 18.80
N ALA A 291 -11.87 18.33 19.99
CA ALA A 291 -11.52 17.68 21.26
C ALA A 291 -12.02 16.21 21.34
N ASP A 292 -13.14 15.89 20.69
CA ASP A 292 -13.68 14.53 20.66
C ASP A 292 -12.80 13.56 19.87
N ILE A 293 -11.91 14.07 19.01
CA ILE A 293 -11.07 13.25 18.13
C ILE A 293 -9.96 12.57 18.91
N ALA A 294 -9.39 13.25 19.92
CA ALA A 294 -8.20 12.83 20.63
C ALA A 294 -8.32 11.42 21.22
N GLY A 295 -9.36 11.16 22.00
CA GLY A 295 -9.52 9.87 22.68
C GLY A 295 -9.58 8.70 21.70
N VAL A 296 -10.42 8.82 20.66
CA VAL A 296 -10.58 7.77 19.63
C VAL A 296 -9.29 7.57 18.82
N ALA A 297 -8.55 8.65 18.54
CA ALA A 297 -7.28 8.56 17.81
C ALA A 297 -6.18 7.90 18.67
N TYR A 298 -6.11 8.20 19.99
CA TYR A 298 -5.18 7.52 20.89
C TYR A 298 -5.49 6.03 21.00
N ASP A 299 -6.75 5.68 21.14
CA ASP A 299 -7.21 4.29 21.16
C ASP A 299 -6.83 3.55 19.87
N ALA A 300 -7.01 4.20 18.72
CA ALA A 300 -6.61 3.63 17.43
C ALA A 300 -5.08 3.45 17.33
N LEU A 301 -4.29 4.42 17.79
CA LEU A 301 -2.83 4.32 17.85
C LEU A 301 -2.37 3.18 18.77
N VAL A 302 -2.98 3.02 19.93
CA VAL A 302 -2.69 1.92 20.87
C VAL A 302 -3.04 0.58 20.23
N LEU A 303 -4.19 0.47 19.54
CA LEU A 303 -4.56 -0.77 18.85
C LEU A 303 -3.56 -1.14 17.76
N ILE A 304 -3.16 -0.17 16.92
CA ILE A 304 -2.13 -0.38 15.89
C ILE A 304 -0.78 -0.73 16.50
N ALA A 305 -0.39 -0.09 17.60
CA ALA A 305 0.83 -0.42 18.33
C ALA A 305 0.82 -1.87 18.80
N VAL A 306 -0.26 -2.32 19.45
CA VAL A 306 -0.40 -3.70 19.95
C VAL A 306 -0.30 -4.71 18.80
N VAL A 307 -1.01 -4.49 17.68
CA VAL A 307 -0.98 -5.41 16.54
C VAL A 307 0.42 -5.48 15.91
N ASN A 308 1.13 -4.35 15.78
CA ASN A 308 2.51 -4.34 15.29
C ASN A 308 3.48 -5.00 16.28
N LEU A 309 3.33 -4.80 17.60
CA LEU A 309 4.15 -5.47 18.61
C LEU A 309 3.95 -6.99 18.61
N LEU A 310 2.73 -7.48 18.34
CA LEU A 310 2.48 -8.91 18.15
C LEU A 310 3.27 -9.46 16.93
N LEU A 311 3.27 -8.74 15.81
CA LEU A 311 4.07 -9.14 14.65
C LEU A 311 5.57 -9.17 15.01
N ILE A 312 6.08 -8.15 15.72
CA ILE A 312 7.46 -8.09 16.16
C ILE A 312 7.78 -9.25 17.12
N ALA A 313 6.94 -9.48 18.13
CA ALA A 313 7.15 -10.53 19.13
C ALA A 313 7.27 -11.93 18.50
N PHE A 314 6.46 -12.22 17.48
CA PHE A 314 6.41 -13.51 16.79
C PHE A 314 7.12 -13.51 15.43
N ALA A 315 7.92 -12.51 15.11
CA ALA A 315 8.60 -12.43 13.81
C ALA A 315 9.49 -13.66 13.51
N PRO A 316 10.27 -14.22 14.45
CA PRO A 316 11.06 -15.43 14.17
C PRO A 316 10.19 -16.61 13.73
N GLU A 317 9.07 -16.86 14.40
CA GLU A 317 8.14 -17.94 14.06
C GLU A 317 7.47 -17.66 12.72
N ILE A 318 6.99 -16.45 12.52
CA ILE A 318 6.34 -16.05 11.28
C ILE A 318 7.30 -16.22 10.09
N VAL A 319 8.54 -15.73 10.21
CA VAL A 319 9.55 -15.90 9.16
C VAL A 319 9.81 -17.39 8.87
N SER A 320 9.91 -18.24 9.89
CA SER A 320 10.16 -19.68 9.72
C SER A 320 8.98 -20.41 9.04
N ILE A 321 7.74 -19.96 9.29
CA ILE A 321 6.53 -20.49 8.62
C ILE A 321 6.50 -20.03 7.14
N PHE A 322 6.86 -18.78 6.89
CA PHE A 322 6.73 -18.18 5.56
C PHE A 322 7.87 -18.48 4.60
N ALA A 323 9.07 -18.88 5.11
CA ALA A 323 10.20 -19.09 4.23
C ALA A 323 11.23 -20.10 4.80
N PRO A 324 12.06 -20.72 3.93
CA PRO A 324 13.16 -21.57 4.33
C PRO A 324 14.24 -20.83 5.13
N ARG A 325 15.15 -21.58 5.77
CA ARG A 325 16.26 -21.07 6.60
C ARG A 325 17.14 -20.01 5.89
N ALA A 326 17.22 -20.05 4.56
CA ALA A 326 17.96 -19.05 3.77
C ALA A 326 17.45 -17.61 3.99
N TYR A 327 16.25 -17.44 4.48
CA TYR A 327 15.62 -16.14 4.79
C TYR A 327 15.65 -15.77 6.28
N ALA A 328 16.34 -16.54 7.14
CA ALA A 328 16.31 -16.33 8.59
C ALA A 328 16.69 -14.90 9.01
N LYS A 329 17.58 -14.22 8.26
CA LYS A 329 17.94 -12.81 8.50
C LYS A 329 16.77 -11.83 8.37
N ALA A 330 15.67 -12.19 7.67
CA ALA A 330 14.47 -11.37 7.60
C ALA A 330 13.89 -11.08 8.98
N THR A 331 14.09 -11.97 9.96
CA THR A 331 13.66 -11.80 11.35
C THR A 331 14.14 -10.47 11.95
N TRP A 332 15.37 -10.04 11.64
CA TRP A 332 15.96 -8.80 12.16
C TRP A 332 15.47 -7.54 11.41
N ILE A 333 14.89 -7.72 10.22
CA ILE A 333 14.40 -6.62 9.37
C ILE A 333 12.90 -6.36 9.60
N VAL A 334 12.14 -7.39 9.99
CA VAL A 334 10.70 -7.23 10.29
C VAL A 334 10.42 -6.15 11.33
N PRO A 335 11.13 -6.08 12.49
CA PRO A 335 10.81 -5.11 13.53
C PRO A 335 10.87 -3.64 13.07
N PRO A 336 11.96 -3.11 12.48
CA PRO A 336 12.01 -1.72 12.06
C PRO A 336 10.96 -1.40 10.98
N ILE A 337 10.68 -2.33 10.05
CA ILE A 337 9.62 -2.12 9.05
C ILE A 337 8.23 -2.14 9.70
N ALA A 338 7.96 -3.07 10.62
CA ALA A 338 6.70 -3.10 11.35
C ALA A 338 6.51 -1.82 12.21
N MET A 339 7.58 -1.35 12.85
CA MET A 339 7.53 -0.07 13.57
C MET A 339 7.20 1.09 12.64
N SER A 340 7.72 1.10 11.40
CA SER A 340 7.40 2.14 10.42
C SER A 340 5.91 2.17 10.07
N VAL A 341 5.22 1.02 10.09
CA VAL A 341 3.77 0.94 9.80
C VAL A 341 2.92 1.67 10.86
N PHE A 342 3.37 1.69 12.12
CA PHE A 342 2.73 2.52 13.15
C PHE A 342 2.82 4.01 12.79
N PHE A 343 3.97 4.49 12.33
CA PHE A 343 4.15 5.88 11.93
C PHE A 343 3.40 6.22 10.64
N ILE A 344 3.20 5.25 9.74
CA ILE A 344 2.31 5.39 8.57
C ILE A 344 0.88 5.71 9.03
N PHE A 345 0.38 5.03 10.06
CA PHE A 345 -0.94 5.33 10.61
C PHE A 345 -0.99 6.68 11.34
N ALA A 346 0.05 7.01 12.11
CA ALA A 346 0.14 8.28 12.82
C ALA A 346 0.12 9.48 11.86
N PHE A 347 0.96 9.46 10.81
CA PHE A 347 0.95 10.56 9.85
C PHE A 347 -0.39 10.65 9.09
N ASP A 348 -1.02 9.52 8.75
CA ASP A 348 -2.33 9.51 8.10
C ASP A 348 -3.41 10.19 8.95
N LEU A 349 -3.38 9.99 10.28
CA LEU A 349 -4.28 10.72 11.20
C LEU A 349 -4.04 12.24 11.16
N PHE A 350 -2.78 12.68 11.11
CA PHE A 350 -2.43 14.10 11.07
C PHE A 350 -2.75 14.71 9.70
N ALA A 351 -2.46 14.02 8.62
CA ALA A 351 -2.72 14.46 7.25
C ALA A 351 -4.21 14.65 6.93
N LYS A 352 -5.13 14.04 7.70
CA LYS A 352 -6.57 14.24 7.51
C LYS A 352 -6.98 15.71 7.67
N PHE A 353 -6.32 16.46 8.53
CA PHE A 353 -6.56 17.90 8.69
C PHE A 353 -6.05 18.68 7.47
N GLU A 354 -4.91 18.28 6.90
CA GLU A 354 -4.37 18.87 5.68
C GLU A 354 -5.29 18.61 4.48
N PHE A 355 -5.81 17.39 4.34
CA PHE A 355 -6.79 17.03 3.32
C PHE A 355 -8.11 17.78 3.49
N TYR A 356 -8.62 17.90 4.72
CA TYR A 356 -9.89 18.59 4.98
C TYR A 356 -9.82 20.08 4.61
N TYR A 357 -8.69 20.74 4.89
CA TYR A 357 -8.47 22.15 4.55
C TYR A 357 -7.77 22.35 3.19
N GLU A 358 -7.71 21.31 2.36
CA GLU A 358 -7.18 21.35 0.97
C GLU A 358 -5.72 21.84 0.86
N ARG A 359 -4.92 21.65 1.90
CA ARG A 359 -3.48 22.02 1.93
C ARG A 359 -2.60 20.94 1.32
N THR A 360 -2.95 20.46 0.12
CA THR A 360 -2.29 19.32 -0.57
C THR A 360 -0.84 19.58 -0.96
N SER A 361 -0.44 20.84 -1.14
CA SER A 361 0.96 21.20 -1.41
C SER A 361 1.90 20.81 -0.28
N LEU A 362 1.45 20.87 0.98
CA LEU A 362 2.25 20.45 2.14
C LEU A 362 2.51 18.94 2.12
N ILE A 363 1.48 18.17 1.75
CA ILE A 363 1.56 16.71 1.61
C ILE A 363 2.56 16.35 0.51
N MET A 364 2.51 17.05 -0.62
CA MET A 364 3.43 16.83 -1.74
C MET A 364 4.89 17.10 -1.34
N ILE A 365 5.16 18.23 -0.70
CA ILE A 365 6.52 18.61 -0.26
C ILE A 365 7.07 17.57 0.73
N ALA A 366 6.27 17.18 1.74
CA ALA A 366 6.66 16.16 2.70
C ALA A 366 7.01 14.84 2.00
N SER A 367 6.21 14.42 1.00
CA SER A 367 6.43 13.18 0.24
C SER A 367 7.74 13.19 -0.52
N VAL A 368 8.05 14.28 -1.22
CA VAL A 368 9.29 14.42 -2.01
C VAL A 368 10.51 14.42 -1.08
N ILE A 369 10.47 15.19 0.01
CA ILE A 369 11.56 15.23 0.99
C ILE A 369 11.78 13.84 1.60
N GLY A 370 10.71 13.14 1.99
CA GLY A 370 10.80 11.80 2.56
C GLY A 370 11.42 10.79 1.61
N ALA A 371 11.04 10.80 0.33
CA ALA A 371 11.61 9.91 -0.68
C ALA A 371 13.11 10.21 -0.95
N VAL A 372 13.46 11.48 -1.09
CA VAL A 372 14.86 11.90 -1.25
C VAL A 372 15.71 11.49 -0.05
N LEU A 373 15.20 11.71 1.16
CA LEU A 373 15.90 11.32 2.38
C LEU A 373 16.09 9.80 2.47
N ASN A 374 15.06 9.01 2.15
CA ASN A 374 15.17 7.55 2.17
C ASN A 374 16.23 7.05 1.19
N VAL A 375 16.23 7.56 -0.05
CA VAL A 375 17.24 7.19 -1.05
C VAL A 375 18.64 7.62 -0.61
N ALA A 376 18.80 8.84 -0.06
CA ALA A 376 20.08 9.34 0.41
C ALA A 376 20.62 8.51 1.60
N LEU A 377 19.77 8.23 2.60
CA LEU A 377 20.17 7.41 3.75
C LEU A 377 20.55 5.99 3.32
N ASN A 378 19.78 5.38 2.43
CA ASN A 378 20.09 4.06 1.90
C ASN A 378 21.40 4.07 1.11
N TYR A 379 21.62 5.08 0.26
CA TYR A 379 22.85 5.21 -0.53
C TYR A 379 24.11 5.27 0.34
N TRP A 380 24.05 5.99 1.46
CA TRP A 380 25.18 6.12 2.35
C TRP A 380 25.33 4.96 3.34
N LEU A 381 24.22 4.45 3.87
CA LEU A 381 24.29 3.50 4.99
C LEU A 381 24.33 2.04 4.56
N ILE A 382 23.74 1.66 3.42
CA ILE A 382 23.78 0.26 2.96
C ILE A 382 25.21 -0.25 2.74
N PRO A 383 26.15 0.50 2.09
CA PRO A 383 27.51 0.04 1.91
C PRO A 383 28.30 -0.12 3.23
N ILE A 384 27.94 0.65 4.26
CA ILE A 384 28.67 0.70 5.54
C ILE A 384 28.11 -0.32 6.53
N LEU A 385 26.79 -0.40 6.66
CA LEU A 385 26.10 -1.16 7.70
C LEU A 385 25.40 -2.42 7.18
N GLY A 386 25.45 -2.65 5.87
CA GLY A 386 24.75 -3.77 5.24
C GLY A 386 23.29 -3.46 4.92
N TYR A 387 22.63 -4.40 4.24
CA TYR A 387 21.27 -4.19 3.70
C TYR A 387 20.18 -4.15 4.78
N GLU A 388 20.43 -4.72 5.95
CA GLU A 388 19.48 -4.70 7.07
C GLU A 388 19.15 -3.26 7.52
N VAL A 389 20.07 -2.32 7.32
CA VAL A 389 19.86 -0.90 7.67
C VAL A 389 18.71 -0.26 6.90
N ALA A 390 18.36 -0.77 5.71
CA ALA A 390 17.26 -0.24 4.91
C ALA A 390 15.90 -0.29 5.64
N GLY A 391 15.70 -1.23 6.55
CA GLY A 391 14.54 -1.24 7.45
C GLY A 391 14.53 -0.07 8.43
N TYR A 392 15.70 0.29 8.95
CA TYR A 392 15.86 1.42 9.90
C TYR A 392 15.78 2.77 9.19
N THR A 393 16.34 2.92 7.98
CA THR A 393 16.19 4.15 7.19
C THR A 393 14.73 4.40 6.85
N THR A 394 13.98 3.34 6.50
CA THR A 394 12.53 3.40 6.28
C THR A 394 11.81 3.83 7.56
N LEU A 395 12.16 3.29 8.73
CA LEU A 395 11.60 3.72 10.02
C LEU A 395 11.87 5.20 10.29
N ILE A 396 13.12 5.65 10.13
CA ILE A 396 13.52 7.06 10.33
C ILE A 396 12.69 7.98 9.41
N CYS A 397 12.53 7.61 8.14
CA CYS A 397 11.74 8.40 7.19
C CYS A 397 10.28 8.52 7.62
N TYR A 398 9.63 7.44 8.05
CA TYR A 398 8.25 7.51 8.50
C TYR A 398 8.06 8.20 9.86
N VAL A 399 9.04 8.11 10.76
CA VAL A 399 9.07 8.94 11.99
C VAL A 399 9.11 10.42 11.60
N MET A 400 10.04 10.81 10.71
CA MET A 400 10.12 12.19 10.22
C MET A 400 8.82 12.62 9.53
N TYR A 401 8.22 11.77 8.73
CA TYR A 401 6.92 12.01 8.10
C TYR A 401 5.84 12.34 9.14
N ALA A 402 5.72 11.51 10.18
CA ALA A 402 4.75 11.72 11.25
C ALA A 402 5.00 13.05 11.98
N VAL A 403 6.28 13.41 12.25
CA VAL A 403 6.64 14.68 12.89
C VAL A 403 6.29 15.88 12.01
N VAL A 404 6.60 15.83 10.71
CA VAL A 404 6.31 16.91 9.76
C VAL A 404 4.80 17.12 9.61
N HIS A 405 4.04 16.05 9.43
CA HIS A 405 2.58 16.13 9.34
C HIS A 405 1.93 16.58 10.66
N TYR A 406 2.46 16.16 11.81
CA TYR A 406 2.03 16.67 13.10
C TYR A 406 2.25 18.19 13.21
N TRP A 407 3.38 18.70 12.75
CA TRP A 407 3.67 20.14 12.75
C TRP A 407 2.73 20.90 11.79
N PHE A 408 2.51 20.39 10.56
CA PHE A 408 1.58 20.99 9.61
C PHE A 408 0.14 21.00 10.13
N MET A 409 -0.33 19.88 10.69
CA MET A 409 -1.63 19.77 11.34
C MET A 409 -1.79 20.83 12.44
N ASN A 410 -0.80 20.95 13.35
CA ASN A 410 -0.87 21.92 14.42
C ASN A 410 -0.94 23.37 13.92
N ARG A 411 -0.19 23.69 12.85
CA ARG A 411 -0.23 25.00 12.20
C ARG A 411 -1.62 25.29 11.65
N ILE A 412 -2.19 24.34 10.90
CA ILE A 412 -3.53 24.45 10.31
C ILE A 412 -4.60 24.58 11.42
N CYS A 413 -4.52 23.76 12.46
CA CYS A 413 -5.50 23.77 13.53
C CYS A 413 -5.46 25.09 14.33
N ARG A 414 -4.28 25.65 14.59
CA ARG A 414 -4.18 26.99 15.20
C ARG A 414 -4.78 28.08 14.33
N GLU A 415 -4.51 28.04 13.02
CA GLU A 415 -5.01 29.02 12.03
C GLU A 415 -6.53 28.94 11.85
N LYS A 416 -7.10 27.73 11.77
CA LYS A 416 -8.51 27.51 11.36
C LYS A 416 -9.47 27.21 12.51
N LEU A 417 -8.98 26.64 13.61
CA LEU A 417 -9.80 26.13 14.70
C LEU A 417 -9.50 26.79 16.05
N GLY A 418 -8.32 27.42 16.22
CA GLY A 418 -7.89 28.02 17.47
C GLY A 418 -7.52 27.00 18.58
N THR A 419 -7.65 25.71 18.32
CA THR A 419 -7.41 24.62 19.28
C THR A 419 -6.58 23.50 18.64
N LEU A 420 -5.86 22.75 19.48
CA LEU A 420 -5.08 21.59 19.02
C LEU A 420 -5.85 20.29 19.27
N PRO A 421 -5.89 19.37 18.29
CA PRO A 421 -6.65 18.12 18.43
C PRO A 421 -5.99 17.11 19.34
N TYR A 422 -4.66 17.15 19.52
CA TYR A 422 -3.91 16.13 20.26
C TYR A 422 -2.99 16.73 21.32
N ASP A 423 -2.92 16.05 22.47
CA ASP A 423 -1.94 16.35 23.53
C ASP A 423 -0.58 15.73 23.14
N ARG A 424 0.45 16.59 23.12
CA ARG A 424 1.83 16.20 22.79
C ARG A 424 2.40 15.17 23.76
N LYS A 425 2.06 15.26 25.05
CA LYS A 425 2.58 14.35 26.08
C LYS A 425 2.04 12.94 25.89
N ILE A 426 0.73 12.82 25.61
CA ILE A 426 0.07 11.53 25.41
C ILE A 426 0.60 10.88 24.13
N LEU A 427 0.68 11.62 23.01
CA LEU A 427 1.27 11.10 21.77
C LEU A 427 2.72 10.66 21.98
N GLY A 428 3.52 11.47 22.67
CA GLY A 428 4.90 11.14 23.00
C GLY A 428 5.00 9.86 23.85
N LEU A 429 4.15 9.72 24.88
CA LEU A 429 4.13 8.53 25.72
C LEU A 429 3.77 7.27 24.92
N ILE A 430 2.72 7.31 24.11
CA ILE A 430 2.31 6.17 23.27
C ILE A 430 3.46 5.79 22.32
N THR A 431 4.04 6.75 21.64
CA THR A 431 5.11 6.54 20.66
C THR A 431 6.37 5.99 21.30
N LEU A 432 6.84 6.60 22.41
CA LEU A 432 8.05 6.16 23.09
C LEU A 432 7.86 4.78 23.73
N THR A 433 6.71 4.51 24.34
CA THR A 433 6.40 3.17 24.87
C THR A 433 6.39 2.12 23.75
N PHE A 434 5.76 2.42 22.62
CA PHE A 434 5.73 1.53 21.46
C PHE A 434 7.15 1.20 20.96
N LEU A 435 7.98 2.23 20.73
CA LEU A 435 9.37 2.05 20.28
C LEU A 435 10.20 1.27 21.32
N ALA A 436 10.10 1.64 22.61
CA ALA A 436 10.84 0.96 23.67
C ALA A 436 10.51 -0.54 23.73
N VAL A 437 9.23 -0.89 23.72
CA VAL A 437 8.79 -2.30 23.73
C VAL A 437 9.22 -3.00 22.45
N GLY A 438 9.11 -2.36 21.30
CA GLY A 438 9.55 -2.93 20.01
C GLY A 438 11.05 -3.24 19.97
N PHE A 439 11.89 -2.33 20.47
CA PHE A 439 13.33 -2.57 20.57
C PHE A 439 13.70 -3.58 21.67
N LEU A 440 12.93 -3.65 22.76
CA LEU A 440 13.09 -4.72 23.76
C LEU A 440 12.83 -6.11 23.14
N PHE A 441 11.77 -6.27 22.34
CA PHE A 441 11.53 -7.53 21.64
C PHE A 441 12.65 -7.85 20.66
N LEU A 442 13.17 -6.87 19.92
CA LEU A 442 14.30 -7.05 19.00
C LEU A 442 15.54 -7.53 19.77
N GLY A 443 15.86 -6.91 20.92
CA GLY A 443 16.94 -7.37 21.81
C GLY A 443 16.72 -8.79 22.34
N GLY A 444 15.46 -9.16 22.58
CA GLY A 444 15.06 -10.50 23.02
C GLY A 444 15.30 -11.62 22.00
N TYR A 445 15.55 -11.31 20.73
CA TYR A 445 15.80 -12.35 19.72
C TYR A 445 17.10 -13.14 19.90
N HIS A 446 18.04 -12.59 20.68
CA HIS A 446 19.26 -13.30 21.05
C HIS A 446 19.03 -14.49 21.98
N SER A 447 17.90 -14.50 22.73
CA SER A 447 17.52 -15.57 23.64
C SER A 447 16.05 -15.93 23.53
N VAL A 448 15.78 -17.18 23.18
CA VAL A 448 14.41 -17.70 23.07
C VAL A 448 13.66 -17.54 24.41
N VAL A 449 14.33 -17.84 25.52
CA VAL A 449 13.75 -17.75 26.86
C VAL A 449 13.39 -16.29 27.19
N LEU A 450 14.31 -15.36 26.97
CA LEU A 450 14.07 -13.93 27.23
C LEU A 450 12.88 -13.41 26.40
N ARG A 451 12.81 -13.79 25.13
CA ARG A 451 11.72 -13.37 24.24
C ARG A 451 10.35 -13.88 24.72
N TYR A 452 10.25 -15.17 25.06
CA TYR A 452 8.99 -15.71 25.57
C TYR A 452 8.60 -15.16 26.93
N LEU A 453 9.57 -14.82 27.81
CA LEU A 453 9.30 -14.08 29.03
C LEU A 453 8.74 -12.69 28.75
N LEU A 454 9.30 -11.94 27.76
CA LEU A 454 8.76 -10.66 27.33
C LEU A 454 7.34 -10.78 26.77
N ILE A 455 7.08 -11.82 25.97
CA ILE A 455 5.73 -12.13 25.45
C ILE A 455 4.77 -12.39 26.61
N LEU A 456 5.16 -13.22 27.58
CA LEU A 456 4.34 -13.55 28.74
C LEU A 456 4.04 -12.27 29.57
N ILE A 457 5.05 -11.45 29.86
CA ILE A 457 4.86 -10.18 30.58
C ILE A 457 3.89 -9.28 29.84
N THR A 458 4.08 -9.12 28.53
CA THR A 458 3.21 -8.28 27.69
C THR A 458 1.78 -8.83 27.66
N ALA A 459 1.62 -10.17 27.59
CA ALA A 459 0.33 -10.82 27.63
C ALA A 459 -0.37 -10.63 29.00
N VAL A 460 0.34 -10.76 30.12
CA VAL A 460 -0.19 -10.53 31.47
C VAL A 460 -0.65 -9.07 31.62
N VAL A 461 0.17 -8.10 31.17
CA VAL A 461 -0.20 -6.68 31.19
C VAL A 461 -1.42 -6.43 30.30
N GLY A 462 -1.47 -7.02 29.08
CA GLY A 462 -2.61 -6.92 28.18
C GLY A 462 -3.88 -7.54 28.80
N PHE A 463 -3.78 -8.70 29.45
CA PHE A 463 -4.89 -9.34 30.14
C PHE A 463 -5.38 -8.54 31.34
N SER A 464 -4.50 -7.96 32.15
CA SER A 464 -4.86 -7.08 33.25
C SER A 464 -5.58 -5.81 32.79
N LYS A 465 -5.34 -5.37 31.57
CA LYS A 465 -5.98 -4.21 30.91
C LYS A 465 -7.07 -4.60 29.88
N ARG A 466 -7.54 -5.86 29.90
CA ARG A 466 -8.49 -6.40 28.93
C ARG A 466 -9.78 -5.57 28.81
N ASP A 467 -10.30 -5.07 29.95
CA ASP A 467 -11.54 -4.31 29.95
C ASP A 467 -11.35 -2.95 29.25
N TYR A 468 -10.18 -2.34 29.41
CA TYR A 468 -9.80 -1.14 28.67
C TYR A 468 -9.66 -1.44 27.16
N LEU A 469 -8.96 -2.53 26.78
CA LEU A 469 -8.83 -2.94 25.37
C LEU A 469 -10.19 -3.30 24.75
N MET A 470 -11.06 -3.97 25.49
CA MET A 470 -12.44 -4.25 25.06
C MET A 470 -13.27 -2.97 24.89
N THR A 471 -13.06 -1.99 25.74
CA THR A 471 -13.70 -0.66 25.61
C THR A 471 -13.24 0.05 24.36
N ILE A 472 -11.93 0.03 24.04
CA ILE A 472 -11.36 0.55 22.79
C ILE A 472 -12.05 -0.12 21.57
N VAL A 473 -12.06 -1.44 21.51
CA VAL A 473 -12.67 -2.18 20.40
C VAL A 473 -14.16 -1.84 20.27
N ASN A 474 -14.88 -1.77 21.38
CA ASN A 474 -16.31 -1.42 21.39
C ASN A 474 -16.56 0.02 20.95
N GLN A 475 -15.70 0.98 21.33
CA GLN A 475 -15.78 2.37 20.86
C GLN A 475 -15.57 2.43 19.35
N MET A 476 -14.54 1.75 18.82
CA MET A 476 -14.28 1.67 17.38
C MET A 476 -15.47 1.08 16.61
N LEU A 477 -16.14 0.07 17.18
CA LEU A 477 -17.33 -0.52 16.59
C LEU A 477 -18.55 0.42 16.66
N ARG A 478 -18.65 1.28 17.69
CA ARG A 478 -19.73 2.28 17.83
C ARG A 478 -19.56 3.46 16.85
N VAL A 479 -18.35 3.91 16.57
CA VAL A 479 -18.05 4.91 15.52
C VAL A 479 -18.59 4.47 14.15
N ARG A 480 -18.79 3.18 13.97
CA ARG A 480 -19.33 2.55 12.75
C ARG A 480 -20.86 2.65 12.59
N LYS A 481 -21.61 3.10 13.62
CA LYS A 481 -23.04 3.33 13.47
C LYS A 481 -23.25 4.68 12.77
N PRO A 482 -23.88 4.73 11.59
CA PRO A 482 -24.31 5.99 11.00
C PRO A 482 -25.27 6.67 11.97
N ILE A 483 -25.04 7.97 12.20
CA ILE A 483 -26.00 8.87 12.82
C ILE A 483 -27.20 9.02 11.87
#